data_7e91e0e018af27584dda751f0d04d078
#
_entry.id   7e91e0e018af27584dda751f0d04d078
#
_cell.length_a   1.000
_cell.length_b   1.000
_cell.length_c   1.000
_cell.angle_alpha   90.00
_cell.angle_beta   90.00
_cell.angle_gamma   90.00
#
_symmetry.space_group_name_H-M   'P 1'
#
loop_
_entity.id
_entity.type
_entity.pdbx_description
1 polymer ?
#
loop_
_entity_poly.entity_id
_entity_poly.type
_entity_poly.pdbx_seq_one_letter_code
_entity_poly.pdbx_strand_id
1 'polypeptide(L)'
;MAGVLYAIPTPLGGAARDALPAAALETVKTLRHFVVENAKTARAFLQEVAMPCPLQELSISTLDDDFSLAMKKLREGKSIGLLSEAGCPAIADPGAALVEAAHAARIRVVPLIGPSSIVLALMASGLEGQRFAFCGYLPREAQARKRKIRELEARSRRERETQXXXXFVSRTIIWTTERGV
;
A
#
# COMPACT_ATOMS: atom_id res chain seq x y z
N MET A 1 -0.42 27.85 2.47
CA MET A 1 0.03 26.75 1.59
C MET A 1 -0.84 25.53 1.86
N ALA A 2 -1.11 24.70 0.84
CA ALA A 2 -1.86 23.46 1.04
C ALA A 2 -1.04 22.49 1.89
N GLY A 3 -1.72 21.57 2.57
CA GLY A 3 -1.08 20.47 3.29
C GLY A 3 -0.49 19.44 2.35
N VAL A 4 0.13 18.41 2.92
CA VAL A 4 0.77 17.32 2.18
C VAL A 4 0.02 16.02 2.47
N LEU A 5 -0.21 15.21 1.44
CA LEU A 5 -0.71 13.85 1.61
C LEU A 5 0.49 12.90 1.66
N TYR A 6 0.71 12.27 2.81
CA TYR A 6 1.79 11.29 2.99
C TYR A 6 1.22 9.88 2.80
N ALA A 7 1.70 9.15 1.82
CA ALA A 7 1.39 7.73 1.67
C ALA A 7 2.36 6.95 2.56
N ILE A 8 1.84 6.38 3.64
CA ILE A 8 2.63 5.81 4.73
C ILE A 8 2.54 4.28 4.70
N PRO A 9 3.62 3.58 4.37
CA PRO A 9 3.62 2.12 4.47
C PRO A 9 3.45 1.65 5.91
N THR A 10 2.88 0.46 6.07
CA THR A 10 2.76 -0.22 7.35
C THR A 10 3.54 -1.54 7.30
N PRO A 11 3.92 -2.11 8.44
CA PRO A 11 4.63 -3.39 8.44
C PRO A 11 3.84 -4.51 7.77
N LEU A 12 4.54 -5.43 7.12
CA LEU A 12 3.94 -6.68 6.60
C LEU A 12 3.83 -7.74 7.70
N GLY A 13 4.39 -7.45 8.86
CA GLY A 13 4.46 -8.26 10.05
C GLY A 13 5.62 -7.75 10.88
N GLY A 14 5.66 -8.09 12.16
CA GLY A 14 6.69 -7.59 13.08
C GLY A 14 6.46 -6.15 13.50
N ALA A 15 7.47 -5.57 14.13
CA ALA A 15 7.36 -4.23 14.71
C ALA A 15 7.62 -3.13 13.67
N ALA A 16 6.92 -2.00 13.83
CA ALA A 16 7.05 -0.85 12.93
C ALA A 16 8.50 -0.33 12.85
N ARG A 17 9.19 -0.30 13.98
CA ARG A 17 10.58 0.18 14.06
C ARG A 17 11.57 -0.71 13.30
N ASP A 18 11.22 -1.97 13.08
CA ASP A 18 12.08 -2.92 12.36
C ASP A 18 11.80 -2.91 10.85
N ALA A 19 10.62 -2.41 10.47
CA ALA A 19 10.15 -2.44 9.09
C ALA A 19 10.25 -1.08 8.38
N LEU A 20 10.26 0.02 9.15
CA LEU A 20 10.20 1.37 8.58
C LEU A 20 11.43 2.18 8.99
N PRO A 21 11.99 2.98 8.07
CA PRO A 21 13.09 3.89 8.43
C PRO A 21 12.69 4.88 9.52
N ALA A 22 13.64 5.24 10.38
CA ALA A 22 13.40 6.21 11.45
C ALA A 22 12.83 7.54 10.90
N ALA A 23 13.32 8.01 9.76
CA ALA A 23 12.82 9.25 9.15
C ALA A 23 11.34 9.15 8.77
N ALA A 24 10.87 7.96 8.34
CA ALA A 24 9.45 7.76 8.05
C ALA A 24 8.64 7.82 9.34
N LEU A 25 9.11 7.14 10.40
CA LEU A 25 8.44 7.15 11.71
C LEU A 25 8.37 8.58 12.29
N GLU A 26 9.44 9.35 12.19
CA GLU A 26 9.43 10.74 12.65
C GLU A 26 8.44 11.60 11.86
N THR A 27 8.34 11.37 10.54
CA THR A 27 7.32 12.08 9.74
C THR A 27 5.91 11.74 10.24
N VAL A 28 5.63 10.45 10.50
CA VAL A 28 4.31 10.02 11.01
C VAL A 28 3.98 10.77 12.32
N LYS A 29 4.95 10.92 13.22
CA LYS A 29 4.75 11.59 14.52
C LYS A 29 4.35 13.07 14.39
N THR A 30 4.66 13.72 13.27
CA THR A 30 4.25 15.12 13.07
C THR A 30 2.77 15.26 12.68
N LEU A 31 2.13 14.19 12.26
CA LEU A 31 0.77 14.25 11.70
C LEU A 31 -0.30 14.16 12.78
N ARG A 32 -1.46 14.75 12.50
CA ARG A 32 -2.64 14.72 13.38
C ARG A 32 -3.88 14.20 12.68
N HIS A 33 -3.82 14.04 11.35
CA HIS A 33 -4.96 13.60 10.54
C HIS A 33 -4.56 12.38 9.73
N PHE A 34 -5.40 11.36 9.74
CA PHE A 34 -5.14 10.11 9.03
C PHE A 34 -6.40 9.65 8.29
N VAL A 35 -6.18 9.17 7.08
CA VAL A 35 -7.18 8.41 6.31
C VAL A 35 -6.65 6.98 6.24
N VAL A 36 -7.47 6.03 6.67
CA VAL A 36 -7.00 4.67 6.90
C VAL A 36 -7.95 3.65 6.29
N GLU A 37 -7.41 2.50 5.92
CA GLU A 37 -8.23 1.38 5.45
C GLU A 37 -9.05 0.79 6.60
N ASN A 38 -8.44 0.66 7.77
CA ASN A 38 -9.08 0.07 8.95
C ASN A 38 -8.64 0.84 10.20
N ALA A 39 -9.60 1.39 10.92
CA ALA A 39 -9.30 2.24 12.09
C ALA A 39 -8.67 1.47 13.26
N LYS A 40 -8.99 0.17 13.41
CA LYS A 40 -8.44 -0.65 14.50
C LYS A 40 -6.94 -0.91 14.28
N THR A 41 -6.59 -1.39 13.09
CA THR A 41 -5.19 -1.68 12.75
C THR A 41 -4.36 -0.40 12.71
N ALA A 42 -4.92 0.69 12.20
CA ALA A 42 -4.25 2.00 12.18
C ALA A 42 -3.95 2.50 13.60
N ARG A 43 -4.90 2.38 14.53
CA ARG A 43 -4.64 2.79 15.92
C ARG A 43 -3.54 1.95 16.57
N ALA A 44 -3.51 0.64 16.31
CA ALA A 44 -2.44 -0.23 16.82
C ALA A 44 -1.07 0.21 16.28
N PHE A 45 -0.99 0.48 14.97
CA PHE A 45 0.24 1.00 14.35
C PHE A 45 0.66 2.34 14.97
N LEU A 46 -0.27 3.31 15.10
CA LEU A 46 0.04 4.63 15.64
C LEU A 46 0.46 4.56 17.13
N GLN A 47 -0.10 3.61 17.88
CA GLN A 47 0.32 3.36 19.27
C GLN A 47 1.76 2.83 19.30
N GLU A 48 2.08 1.90 18.39
CA GLU A 48 3.42 1.33 18.29
C GLU A 48 4.45 2.38 17.86
N VAL A 49 4.08 3.29 16.96
CA VAL A 49 4.94 4.41 16.54
C VAL A 49 5.23 5.36 17.72
N ALA A 50 4.45 5.28 18.77
CA ALA A 50 4.54 6.15 19.95
C ALA A 50 4.31 7.61 19.58
N MET A 51 3.08 7.90 19.12
CA MET A 51 2.67 9.27 18.77
C MET A 51 2.90 10.21 19.94
N PRO A 52 3.32 11.48 19.71
CA PRO A 52 3.61 12.42 20.79
C PRO A 52 2.36 13.05 21.43
N CYS A 53 1.18 12.51 21.13
CA CYS A 53 -0.10 12.95 21.72
C CYS A 53 -1.01 11.74 21.90
N PRO A 54 -2.01 11.84 22.78
CA PRO A 54 -2.99 10.76 22.94
C PRO A 54 -3.70 10.43 21.61
N LEU A 55 -3.93 9.16 21.34
CA LEU A 55 -4.58 8.73 20.10
C LEU A 55 -5.99 9.32 19.92
N GLN A 56 -6.64 9.69 21.02
CA GLN A 56 -7.96 10.33 21.00
C GLN A 56 -7.94 11.74 20.37
N GLU A 57 -6.77 12.37 20.34
CA GLU A 57 -6.59 13.68 19.73
C GLU A 57 -6.34 13.60 18.23
N LEU A 58 -6.09 12.40 17.72
CA LEU A 58 -5.88 12.19 16.29
C LEU A 58 -7.22 12.10 15.54
N SER A 59 -7.30 12.76 14.42
CA SER A 59 -8.45 12.65 13.53
C SER A 59 -8.20 11.47 12.59
N ILE A 60 -8.89 10.35 12.82
CA ILE A 60 -8.77 9.14 12.01
C ILE A 60 -10.11 8.90 11.31
N SER A 61 -10.11 8.89 9.98
CA SER A 61 -11.26 8.56 9.16
C SER A 61 -10.95 7.39 8.24
N THR A 62 -11.94 6.59 7.90
CA THR A 62 -11.74 5.46 7.01
C THR A 62 -11.81 5.90 5.54
N LEU A 63 -11.24 5.04 4.66
CA LEU A 63 -11.30 5.19 3.21
C LEU A 63 -12.67 4.75 2.67
N ASP A 64 -13.74 5.31 3.23
CA ASP A 64 -15.07 5.11 2.70
C ASP A 64 -15.26 5.99 1.44
N ASP A 65 -16.41 5.92 0.83
CA ASP A 65 -16.64 6.50 -0.50
C ASP A 65 -16.47 8.02 -0.59
N ASP A 66 -16.36 8.73 0.53
CA ASP A 66 -16.26 10.18 0.52
C ASP A 66 -15.02 10.69 1.26
N PHE A 67 -14.00 11.08 0.52
CA PHE A 67 -12.82 11.75 1.09
C PHE A 67 -12.89 13.28 0.96
N SER A 68 -14.10 13.84 0.83
CA SER A 68 -14.26 15.29 0.72
C SER A 68 -13.70 16.01 1.95
N LEU A 69 -13.88 15.43 3.15
CA LEU A 69 -13.34 16.00 4.38
C LEU A 69 -11.80 15.98 4.40
N ALA A 70 -11.20 14.90 3.92
CA ALA A 70 -9.73 14.83 3.79
C ALA A 70 -9.23 15.89 2.82
N MET A 71 -9.87 15.99 1.66
CA MET A 71 -9.50 16.99 0.65
C MET A 71 -9.68 18.42 1.17
N LYS A 72 -10.74 18.66 1.95
CA LYS A 72 -10.95 19.96 2.59
C LYS A 72 -9.80 20.29 3.54
N LYS A 73 -9.43 19.35 4.43
CA LYS A 73 -8.32 19.54 5.38
C LYS A 73 -7.00 19.83 4.65
N LEU A 74 -6.72 19.09 3.57
CA LEU A 74 -5.52 19.31 2.76
C LEU A 74 -5.50 20.74 2.17
N ARG A 75 -6.63 21.23 1.65
CA ARG A 75 -6.73 22.60 1.13
C ARG A 75 -6.54 23.64 2.24
N GLU A 76 -6.97 23.33 3.47
CA GLU A 76 -6.78 24.21 4.64
C GLU A 76 -5.34 24.19 5.18
N GLY A 77 -4.42 23.47 4.55
CA GLY A 77 -3.02 23.43 4.97
C GLY A 77 -2.69 22.31 5.96
N LYS A 78 -3.65 21.43 6.27
CA LYS A 78 -3.43 20.33 7.21
C LYS A 78 -2.89 19.10 6.46
N SER A 79 -1.74 18.60 6.88
CA SER A 79 -1.19 17.39 6.27
C SER A 79 -1.89 16.15 6.78
N ILE A 80 -2.00 15.12 5.90
CA ILE A 80 -2.73 13.88 6.17
C ILE A 80 -1.84 12.68 5.87
N GLY A 81 -1.88 11.66 6.75
CA GLY A 81 -1.29 10.36 6.49
C GLY A 81 -2.33 9.40 5.93
N LEU A 82 -2.02 8.75 4.82
CA LEU A 82 -2.81 7.67 4.23
C LEU A 82 -2.17 6.35 4.63
N LEU A 83 -2.92 5.46 5.29
CA LEU A 83 -2.44 4.17 5.81
C LEU A 83 -3.24 3.02 5.23
N SER A 84 -2.57 1.97 4.76
CA SER A 84 -3.18 0.68 4.45
C SER A 84 -3.07 -0.27 5.65
N GLU A 85 -3.66 -1.44 5.56
CA GLU A 85 -3.53 -2.44 6.63
C GLU A 85 -2.12 -3.05 6.68
N ALA A 86 -1.48 -3.25 5.53
CA ALA A 86 -0.14 -3.84 5.45
C ALA A 86 0.56 -3.42 4.15
N GLY A 87 1.81 -3.00 4.22
CA GLY A 87 2.58 -2.63 3.04
C GLY A 87 2.30 -1.20 2.58
N CYS A 88 2.37 -0.97 1.28
CA CYS A 88 2.29 0.36 0.67
C CYS A 88 0.85 0.72 0.30
N PRO A 89 0.28 1.81 0.85
CA PRO A 89 -1.08 2.22 0.48
C PRO A 89 -1.18 2.57 -1.00
N ALA A 90 -2.36 2.39 -1.57
CA ALA A 90 -2.68 2.63 -2.98
C ALA A 90 -2.03 1.63 -3.96
N ILE A 91 -1.26 0.64 -3.47
CA ILE A 91 -0.70 -0.44 -4.30
C ILE A 91 -1.36 -1.75 -3.89
N ALA A 92 -2.31 -2.24 -4.69
CA ALA A 92 -3.16 -3.40 -4.40
C ALA A 92 -4.09 -3.15 -3.22
N ASP A 93 -4.10 -1.96 -2.66
CA ASP A 93 -4.84 -1.52 -1.49
C ASP A 93 -5.66 -0.28 -1.81
N PRO A 94 -6.69 0.03 -1.03
CA PRO A 94 -7.43 1.27 -1.21
C PRO A 94 -6.54 2.51 -1.04
N GLY A 95 -7.00 3.64 -1.59
CA GLY A 95 -6.32 4.93 -1.43
C GLY A 95 -5.90 5.57 -2.75
N ALA A 96 -5.85 4.79 -3.85
CA ALA A 96 -5.46 5.34 -5.16
C ALA A 96 -6.34 6.53 -5.56
N ALA A 97 -7.66 6.44 -5.32
CA ALA A 97 -8.58 7.51 -5.66
C ALA A 97 -8.31 8.81 -4.86
N LEU A 98 -7.92 8.68 -3.58
CA LEU A 98 -7.54 9.85 -2.78
C LEU A 98 -6.24 10.48 -3.32
N VAL A 99 -5.27 9.64 -3.71
CA VAL A 99 -4.02 10.13 -4.33
C VAL A 99 -4.33 10.85 -5.65
N GLU A 100 -5.19 10.27 -6.49
CA GLU A 100 -5.64 10.89 -7.75
C GLU A 100 -6.30 12.24 -7.50
N ALA A 101 -7.24 12.30 -6.53
CA ALA A 101 -7.92 13.54 -6.17
C ALA A 101 -6.94 14.60 -5.66
N ALA A 102 -5.92 14.19 -4.89
CA ALA A 102 -4.88 15.10 -4.41
C ALA A 102 -4.08 15.68 -5.58
N HIS A 103 -3.66 14.84 -6.54
CA HIS A 103 -2.97 15.33 -7.74
C HIS A 103 -3.85 16.27 -8.58
N ALA A 104 -5.12 15.93 -8.79
CA ALA A 104 -6.07 16.80 -9.51
C ALA A 104 -6.21 18.17 -8.83
N ALA A 105 -6.08 18.22 -7.51
CA ALA A 105 -6.14 19.46 -6.73
C ALA A 105 -4.76 20.14 -6.57
N ARG A 106 -3.72 19.65 -7.23
CA ARG A 106 -2.32 20.13 -7.12
C ARG A 106 -1.80 20.09 -5.68
N ILE A 107 -2.25 19.13 -4.89
CA ILE A 107 -1.76 18.90 -3.53
C ILE A 107 -0.57 17.95 -3.63
N ARG A 108 0.50 18.30 -2.91
CA ARG A 108 1.72 17.47 -2.89
C ARG A 108 1.44 16.13 -2.24
N VAL A 109 1.83 15.04 -2.94
CA VAL A 109 1.78 13.67 -2.42
C VAL A 109 3.23 13.21 -2.17
N VAL A 110 3.49 12.68 -0.99
CA VAL A 110 4.83 12.21 -0.60
C VAL A 110 4.73 10.77 -0.13
N PRO A 111 5.20 9.80 -0.93
CA PRO A 111 5.29 8.43 -0.44
C PRO A 111 6.48 8.31 0.53
N LEU A 112 6.25 7.64 1.66
CA LEU A 112 7.33 7.33 2.59
C LEU A 112 7.92 5.96 2.25
N ILE A 113 9.19 5.76 2.61
CA ILE A 113 9.89 4.50 2.36
C ILE A 113 9.38 3.43 3.34
N GLY A 114 9.07 2.25 2.82
CA GLY A 114 8.66 1.12 3.65
C GLY A 114 8.49 -0.16 2.84
N PRO A 115 8.05 -1.25 3.48
CA PRO A 115 8.03 -2.56 2.86
C PRO A 115 6.91 -2.71 1.83
N SER A 116 7.19 -3.49 0.77
CA SER A 116 6.21 -3.90 -0.23
C SER A 116 6.34 -5.40 -0.44
N SER A 117 5.28 -6.15 -0.19
CA SER A 117 5.28 -7.60 -0.40
C SER A 117 5.55 -7.95 -1.87
N ILE A 118 5.07 -7.12 -2.80
CA ILE A 118 5.27 -7.32 -4.23
C ILE A 118 6.77 -7.24 -4.57
N VAL A 119 7.42 -6.18 -4.11
CA VAL A 119 8.84 -5.96 -4.39
C VAL A 119 9.71 -7.01 -3.67
N LEU A 120 9.38 -7.32 -2.41
CA LEU A 120 10.13 -8.33 -1.66
C LEU A 120 10.03 -9.72 -2.32
N ALA A 121 8.85 -10.09 -2.82
CA ALA A 121 8.68 -11.35 -3.53
C ALA A 121 9.47 -11.37 -4.84
N LEU A 122 9.46 -10.27 -5.59
CA LEU A 122 10.26 -10.15 -6.81
C LEU A 122 11.76 -10.29 -6.51
N MET A 123 12.24 -9.60 -5.47
CA MET A 123 13.66 -9.71 -5.04
C MET A 123 14.05 -11.14 -4.69
N ALA A 124 13.15 -11.87 -4.04
CA ALA A 124 13.42 -13.24 -3.61
C ALA A 124 13.25 -14.28 -4.73
N SER A 125 12.61 -13.91 -5.84
CA SER A 125 12.22 -14.87 -6.88
C SER A 125 13.38 -15.31 -7.78
N GLY A 126 14.40 -14.48 -7.93
CA GLY A 126 15.47 -14.72 -8.92
C GLY A 126 15.02 -14.52 -10.36
N LEU A 127 13.85 -13.93 -10.58
CA LEU A 127 13.28 -13.71 -11.91
C LEU A 127 13.63 -12.32 -12.44
N GLU A 128 13.22 -12.05 -13.70
CA GLU A 128 13.49 -10.78 -14.36
C GLU A 128 12.81 -9.62 -13.60
N GLY A 129 13.62 -8.74 -13.03
CA GLY A 129 13.15 -7.63 -12.21
C GLY A 129 13.05 -6.29 -12.96
N GLN A 130 13.54 -6.21 -14.21
CA GLN A 130 13.43 -4.97 -14.99
C GLN A 130 12.09 -4.89 -15.74
N ARG A 131 11.51 -6.06 -16.04
CA ARG A 131 10.25 -6.16 -16.75
C ARG A 131 9.30 -7.05 -15.95
N PHE A 132 8.42 -6.43 -15.18
CA PHE A 132 7.44 -7.17 -14.39
C PHE A 132 6.11 -6.44 -14.35
N ALA A 133 5.04 -7.20 -14.20
CA ALA A 133 3.71 -6.66 -14.02
C ALA A 133 3.05 -7.27 -12.79
N PHE A 134 2.51 -6.41 -11.93
CA PHE A 134 1.61 -6.87 -10.87
C PHE A 134 0.22 -7.01 -11.46
N CYS A 135 -0.29 -8.24 -11.49
CA CYS A 135 -1.55 -8.60 -12.15
C CYS A 135 -2.73 -8.71 -11.18
N GLY A 136 -2.59 -8.13 -9.99
CA GLY A 136 -3.64 -8.14 -8.99
C GLY A 136 -3.84 -9.49 -8.34
N TYR A 137 -5.07 -9.73 -7.90
CA TYR A 137 -5.41 -10.93 -7.17
C TYR A 137 -5.97 -12.01 -8.08
N LEU A 138 -5.59 -13.25 -7.79
CA LEU A 138 -6.13 -14.40 -8.50
C LEU A 138 -7.58 -14.66 -8.06
N PRO A 139 -8.44 -15.15 -8.97
CA PRO A 139 -9.82 -15.49 -8.62
C PRO A 139 -9.90 -16.52 -7.47
N ARG A 140 -10.89 -16.35 -6.60
CA ARG A 140 -11.13 -17.30 -5.50
C ARG A 140 -11.62 -18.65 -6.01
N GLU A 141 -12.42 -18.64 -7.09
CA GLU A 141 -12.98 -19.86 -7.67
C GLU A 141 -11.85 -20.67 -8.36
N ALA A 142 -11.78 -21.97 -8.08
CA ALA A 142 -10.64 -22.82 -8.47
C ALA A 142 -10.44 -22.91 -10.00
N GLN A 143 -11.51 -23.06 -10.77
CA GLN A 143 -11.38 -23.19 -12.22
C GLN A 143 -10.98 -21.86 -12.86
N ALA A 144 -11.57 -20.75 -12.38
CA ALA A 144 -11.19 -19.40 -12.86
C ALA A 144 -9.72 -19.11 -12.52
N ARG A 145 -9.27 -19.52 -11.33
CA ARG A 145 -7.89 -19.36 -10.90
C ARG A 145 -6.93 -20.13 -11.81
N LYS A 146 -7.26 -21.40 -12.13
CA LYS A 146 -6.45 -22.21 -13.06
C LYS A 146 -6.36 -21.56 -14.44
N ARG A 147 -7.49 -21.05 -14.96
CA ARG A 147 -7.50 -20.37 -16.26
C ARG A 147 -6.61 -19.12 -16.21
N LYS A 148 -6.73 -18.31 -15.14
CA LYS A 148 -5.96 -17.08 -15.00
C LYS A 148 -4.46 -17.37 -14.89
N ILE A 149 -4.06 -18.40 -14.16
CA ILE A 149 -2.64 -18.80 -14.06
C ILE A 149 -2.10 -19.16 -15.44
N ARG A 150 -2.82 -19.99 -16.22
CA ARG A 150 -2.39 -20.36 -17.58
C ARG A 150 -2.28 -19.14 -18.50
N GLU A 151 -3.24 -18.22 -18.39
CA GLU A 151 -3.21 -16.96 -19.15
C GLU A 151 -1.96 -16.15 -18.82
N LEU A 152 -1.68 -15.99 -17.54
CA LEU A 152 -0.51 -15.20 -17.07
C LEU A 152 0.80 -15.91 -17.46
N GLU A 153 0.86 -17.23 -17.39
CA GLU A 153 2.03 -17.99 -17.84
C GLU A 153 2.28 -17.79 -19.33
N ALA A 154 1.24 -17.91 -20.14
CA ALA A 154 1.35 -17.68 -21.58
C ALA A 154 1.78 -16.24 -21.89
N ARG A 155 1.24 -15.28 -21.14
CA ARG A 155 1.62 -13.87 -21.28
C ARG A 155 3.08 -13.65 -20.91
N SER A 156 3.52 -14.23 -19.78
CA SER A 156 4.91 -14.12 -19.32
C SER A 156 5.91 -14.59 -20.40
N ARG A 157 5.62 -15.75 -21.00
CA ARG A 157 6.46 -16.31 -22.08
C ARG A 157 6.48 -15.41 -23.33
N ARG A 158 5.29 -14.92 -23.75
CA ARG A 158 5.18 -14.08 -24.94
C ARG A 158 5.87 -12.74 -24.78
N GLU A 159 5.69 -12.11 -23.61
CA GLU A 159 6.15 -10.73 -23.36
C GLU A 159 7.51 -10.67 -22.69
N ARG A 160 8.04 -11.82 -22.26
CA ARG A 160 9.30 -11.93 -21.48
C ARG A 160 9.23 -11.00 -20.27
N GLU A 161 8.15 -11.12 -19.50
CA GLU A 161 7.84 -10.25 -18.39
C GLU A 161 7.42 -11.10 -17.18
N THR A 162 7.99 -10.82 -16.00
CA THR A 162 7.59 -11.50 -14.76
C THR A 162 6.18 -11.06 -14.34
N GLN A 163 5.31 -12.06 -14.12
CA GLN A 163 3.93 -11.75 -13.70
C GLN A 163 3.78 -12.00 -12.19
N UNK A 164 3.34 -11.09 -11.31
CA UNK A 164 3.14 -11.21 -9.93
C UNK A 164 1.72 -11.24 -9.63
N UNK A 165 1.06 -12.14 -8.96
CA UNK A 165 -0.26 -12.26 -8.58
C UNK A 165 -0.27 -12.54 -7.11
N UNK A 166 -1.25 -12.12 -6.31
CA UNK A 166 -1.41 -12.36 -4.99
C UNK A 166 -2.38 -13.44 -4.85
N UNK A 167 -2.35 -14.21 -4.22
CA UNK A 167 -3.21 -15.17 -3.91
C UNK A 167 -3.87 -14.76 -2.72
N PHE A 168 -5.13 -14.81 -2.56
CA PHE A 168 -6.01 -14.49 -1.44
C PHE A 168 -5.95 -15.51 -0.30
N VAL A 169 -5.67 -16.75 -0.61
CA VAL A 169 -5.80 -17.86 0.34
C VAL A 169 -4.64 -17.95 1.34
N SER A 170 -3.47 -17.46 0.97
CA SER A 170 -2.27 -17.64 1.80
C SER A 170 -1.35 -16.43 1.84
N ARG A 171 -1.81 -15.28 1.38
CA ARG A 171 -0.97 -14.09 1.15
C ARG A 171 0.27 -14.44 0.31
N THR A 172 0.19 -15.49 -0.49
CA THR A 172 1.29 -15.96 -1.32
C THR A 172 1.29 -15.20 -2.63
N ILE A 173 2.45 -14.67 -2.98
CA ILE A 173 2.67 -14.10 -4.30
C ILE A 173 3.14 -15.22 -5.21
N ILE A 174 2.43 -15.41 -6.32
CA ILE A 174 2.77 -16.40 -7.33
C ILE A 174 3.41 -15.65 -8.49
N TRP A 175 4.52 -16.16 -8.96
CA TRP A 175 5.21 -15.64 -10.15
C TRP A 175 5.38 -16.75 -11.16
N THR A 176 5.38 -16.39 -12.42
CA THR A 176 5.58 -17.34 -13.51
C THR A 176 6.65 -16.82 -14.47
N THR A 177 7.53 -17.71 -14.91
CA THR A 177 8.53 -17.45 -15.95
C THR A 177 8.74 -18.70 -16.80
N GLU A 178 9.69 -18.59 -17.74
CA GLU A 178 10.06 -19.70 -18.62
C GLU A 178 10.72 -20.87 -17.88
N ARG A 179 11.23 -20.63 -16.67
CA ARG A 179 11.79 -21.73 -15.87
C ARG A 179 10.65 -22.30 -15.01
N GLY A 180 10.07 -23.38 -15.49
CA GLY A 180 9.02 -24.05 -14.76
C GLY A 180 9.45 -24.52 -13.38
N VAL A 181 8.73 -24.12 -12.35
CA VAL A 181 8.71 -24.74 -11.04
C VAL A 181 7.25 -24.97 -10.68
#